data_f16324f817d3e86ced903ee89294d4ab
#
_entry.id   f16324f817d3e86ced903ee89294d4ab
#
_cell.length_a   1.000
_cell.length_b   1.000
_cell.length_c   1.000
_cell.angle_alpha   90.00
_cell.angle_beta   90.00
_cell.angle_gamma   90.00
#
_symmetry.space_group_name_H-M   'P 1'
#
loop_
_entity.id
_entity.type
_entity.pdbx_description
1 polymer ?
#
loop_
_entity_poly.entity_id
_entity_poly.type
_entity_poly.pdbx_seq_one_letter_code
_entity_poly.pdbx_strand_id
1 'polypeptide(L)'
;YNCAKEPEVFWLCRYLKTMGALIEGEETGEITIRGVDELKGGDYRIPPDRIVAGTYLWAAAAARSKIILHDVPVEELQSFMEVYRKIGGQYQVNGGTLEVNGKNAVRPAVLVETEIYPGFPTDLQAPLMAVLTGAQGQSTIRENIFDRRFGSAFQMKKMGADISVSGNQAIIRGGKTLKGTQVQAGDLRGGAALLIAALMAEGETCVTGAGFISRGYEHILSLIHISEPTR
;
A
#
# COMPACT_ATOMS: atom_id res chain seq x y z
N TYR A 1 -24.28 -13.34 -3.13
CA TYR A 1 -24.28 -13.06 -1.68
C TYR A 1 -22.86 -13.07 -1.14
N ASN A 2 -22.61 -12.33 -0.05
CA ASN A 2 -21.29 -12.15 0.55
C ASN A 2 -20.24 -11.63 -0.45
N CYS A 3 -20.64 -10.69 -1.27
CA CYS A 3 -19.77 -10.10 -2.28
C CYS A 3 -18.69 -9.21 -1.65
N ALA A 4 -17.56 -9.13 -2.31
CA ALA A 4 -16.50 -8.18 -1.99
C ALA A 4 -17.02 -6.74 -2.11
N LYS A 5 -16.63 -5.89 -1.15
CA LYS A 5 -17.06 -4.48 -1.06
C LYS A 5 -15.94 -3.50 -1.40
N GLU A 6 -14.82 -4.03 -1.89
CA GLU A 6 -13.67 -3.24 -2.31
C GLU A 6 -14.09 -2.22 -3.38
N PRO A 7 -13.59 -0.97 -3.31
CA PRO A 7 -13.92 0.08 -4.27
C PRO A 7 -13.73 -0.35 -5.73
N GLU A 8 -12.77 -1.21 -6.01
CA GLU A 8 -12.49 -1.75 -7.34
C GLU A 8 -13.68 -2.55 -7.91
N VAL A 9 -14.43 -3.27 -7.06
CA VAL A 9 -15.65 -4.00 -7.46
C VAL A 9 -16.76 -3.00 -7.82
N PHE A 10 -16.93 -1.98 -6.98
CA PHE A 10 -17.89 -0.91 -7.23
C PHE A 10 -17.60 -0.18 -8.54
N TRP A 11 -16.34 0.21 -8.79
CA TRP A 11 -15.94 0.89 -10.02
C TRP A 11 -16.12 0.01 -11.25
N LEU A 12 -15.83 -1.28 -11.17
CA LEU A 12 -16.09 -2.24 -12.23
C LEU A 12 -17.60 -2.33 -12.56
N CYS A 13 -18.44 -2.43 -11.55
CA CYS A 13 -19.90 -2.44 -11.75
C CYS A 13 -20.38 -1.16 -12.42
N ARG A 14 -19.86 0.00 -11.98
CA ARG A 14 -20.19 1.29 -12.62
C ARG A 14 -19.74 1.34 -14.07
N TYR A 15 -18.53 0.91 -14.37
CA TYR A 15 -18.06 0.81 -15.75
C TYR A 15 -19.00 -0.05 -16.61
N LEU A 16 -19.33 -1.24 -16.15
CA LEU A 16 -20.22 -2.15 -16.88
C LEU A 16 -21.63 -1.54 -17.07
N LYS A 17 -22.13 -0.80 -16.08
CA LYS A 17 -23.41 -0.06 -16.22
C LYS A 17 -23.37 0.99 -17.32
N THR A 18 -22.25 1.68 -17.53
CA THR A 18 -22.13 2.62 -18.66
C THR A 18 -22.22 1.92 -20.02
N MET A 19 -21.92 0.63 -20.07
CA MET A 19 -22.03 -0.22 -21.26
C MET A 19 -23.42 -0.85 -21.42
N GLY A 20 -24.35 -0.62 -20.47
CA GLY A 20 -25.70 -1.15 -20.52
C GLY A 20 -25.95 -2.38 -19.65
N ALA A 21 -24.99 -2.79 -18.80
CA ALA A 21 -25.20 -3.89 -17.85
C ALA A 21 -26.25 -3.50 -16.79
N LEU A 22 -27.10 -4.45 -16.44
CA LEU A 22 -28.11 -4.29 -15.39
C LEU A 22 -27.55 -4.90 -14.08
N ILE A 23 -26.95 -4.06 -13.23
CA ILE A 23 -26.31 -4.45 -11.98
C ILE A 23 -26.90 -3.62 -10.84
N GLU A 24 -27.22 -4.25 -9.74
CA GLU A 24 -27.73 -3.61 -8.52
C GLU A 24 -26.99 -4.16 -7.31
N GLY A 25 -26.83 -3.33 -6.24
CA GLY A 25 -26.28 -3.76 -4.97
C GLY A 25 -24.75 -3.76 -4.86
N GLU A 26 -24.04 -3.06 -5.74
CA GLU A 26 -22.57 -3.06 -5.82
C GLU A 26 -21.84 -2.50 -4.58
N GLU A 27 -22.53 -1.81 -3.69
CA GLU A 27 -21.97 -1.32 -2.42
C GLU A 27 -22.41 -2.18 -1.23
N THR A 28 -23.11 -3.25 -1.48
CA THR A 28 -23.67 -4.14 -0.46
C THR A 28 -22.98 -5.50 -0.49
N GLY A 29 -23.37 -6.39 0.41
CA GLY A 29 -22.91 -7.79 0.37
C GLY A 29 -23.66 -8.65 -0.66
N GLU A 30 -24.57 -8.08 -1.44
CA GLU A 30 -25.38 -8.79 -2.42
C GLU A 30 -25.40 -8.03 -3.74
N ILE A 31 -24.90 -8.64 -4.79
CA ILE A 31 -24.91 -8.09 -6.14
C ILE A 31 -25.85 -8.91 -7.00
N THR A 32 -26.82 -8.25 -7.62
CA THR A 32 -27.73 -8.83 -8.59
C THR A 32 -27.35 -8.37 -9.98
N ILE A 33 -27.14 -9.31 -10.90
CA ILE A 33 -26.84 -9.04 -12.31
C ILE A 33 -27.92 -9.68 -13.16
N ARG A 34 -28.58 -8.86 -13.97
CA ARG A 34 -29.51 -9.35 -14.99
C ARG A 34 -28.82 -9.38 -16.35
N GLY A 35 -28.86 -10.51 -17.01
CA GLY A 35 -28.28 -10.65 -18.35
C GLY A 35 -28.92 -9.68 -19.36
N VAL A 36 -28.11 -9.22 -20.29
CA VAL A 36 -28.51 -8.40 -21.43
C VAL A 36 -28.00 -9.06 -22.70
N ASP A 37 -28.67 -8.81 -23.84
CA ASP A 37 -28.28 -9.42 -25.11
C ASP A 37 -26.92 -8.93 -25.61
N GLU A 38 -26.59 -7.66 -25.33
CA GLU A 38 -25.31 -7.05 -25.71
C GLU A 38 -24.89 -5.97 -24.74
N LEU A 39 -23.59 -5.74 -24.63
CA LEU A 39 -22.99 -4.57 -24.00
C LEU A 39 -22.50 -3.61 -25.08
N LYS A 40 -22.80 -2.31 -24.93
CA LYS A 40 -22.36 -1.26 -25.86
C LYS A 40 -21.07 -0.62 -25.37
N GLY A 41 -20.25 -0.14 -26.29
CA GLY A 41 -19.08 0.66 -25.91
C GLY A 41 -19.49 1.94 -25.19
N GLY A 42 -18.61 2.45 -24.33
CA GLY A 42 -18.86 3.69 -23.59
C GLY A 42 -17.55 4.29 -23.07
N ASP A 43 -17.61 5.57 -22.76
CA ASP A 43 -16.50 6.28 -22.13
C ASP A 43 -16.62 6.18 -20.61
N TYR A 44 -15.50 5.83 -19.97
CA TYR A 44 -15.44 5.77 -18.52
C TYR A 44 -14.06 6.22 -18.01
N ARG A 45 -14.05 7.15 -17.08
CA ARG A 45 -12.81 7.55 -16.41
C ARG A 45 -12.55 6.61 -15.24
N ILE A 46 -11.50 5.82 -15.34
CA ILE A 46 -11.04 4.95 -14.26
C ILE A 46 -10.62 5.82 -13.08
N PRO A 47 -11.11 5.56 -11.86
CA PRO A 47 -10.68 6.27 -10.67
C PRO A 47 -9.20 6.07 -10.35
N PRO A 48 -8.57 7.00 -9.61
CA PRO A 48 -7.20 6.84 -9.16
C PRO A 48 -7.04 5.61 -8.26
N ASP A 49 -5.88 4.97 -8.34
CA ASP A 49 -5.55 3.77 -7.55
C ASP A 49 -5.19 4.14 -6.10
N ARG A 50 -6.05 3.76 -5.16
CA ARG A 50 -5.85 3.98 -3.72
C ARG A 50 -4.63 3.24 -3.17
N ILE A 51 -4.28 2.07 -3.72
CA ILE A 51 -3.13 1.28 -3.25
C ILE A 51 -1.82 1.90 -3.69
N VAL A 52 -1.77 2.44 -4.92
CA VAL A 52 -0.63 3.24 -5.39
C VAL A 52 -0.47 4.48 -4.51
N ALA A 53 -1.55 5.22 -4.25
CA ALA A 53 -1.51 6.38 -3.36
C ALA A 53 -0.98 6.00 -1.96
N GLY A 54 -1.53 4.95 -1.33
CA GLY A 54 -1.08 4.45 -0.03
C GLY A 54 0.41 4.04 -0.02
N THR A 55 0.90 3.47 -1.12
CA THR A 55 2.32 3.11 -1.25
C THR A 55 3.22 4.35 -1.24
N TYR A 56 2.83 5.43 -1.92
CA TYR A 56 3.58 6.70 -1.86
C TYR A 56 3.52 7.36 -0.48
N LEU A 57 2.42 7.22 0.26
CA LEU A 57 2.37 7.68 1.64
C LEU A 57 3.36 6.91 2.52
N TRP A 58 3.48 5.59 2.33
CA TRP A 58 4.50 4.80 3.03
C TRP A 58 5.92 5.20 2.61
N ALA A 59 6.15 5.51 1.32
CA ALA A 59 7.44 6.01 0.86
C ALA A 59 7.78 7.36 1.52
N ALA A 60 6.82 8.28 1.64
CA ALA A 60 7.00 9.54 2.35
C ALA A 60 7.33 9.34 3.84
N ALA A 61 6.68 8.37 4.49
CA ALA A 61 6.99 8.00 5.87
C ALA A 61 8.42 7.46 6.01
N ALA A 62 8.82 6.54 5.13
CA ALA A 62 10.16 5.96 5.10
C ALA A 62 11.25 7.01 4.87
N ALA A 63 11.06 7.87 3.87
CA ALA A 63 11.98 8.95 3.55
C ALA A 63 11.91 10.15 4.51
N ARG A 64 10.99 10.14 5.50
CA ARG A 64 10.72 11.26 6.41
C ARG A 64 10.50 12.58 5.68
N SER A 65 9.81 12.52 4.57
CA SER A 65 9.62 13.63 3.63
C SER A 65 8.19 14.14 3.61
N LYS A 66 8.01 15.25 2.87
CA LYS A 66 6.70 15.77 2.51
C LYS A 66 6.44 15.49 1.05
N ILE A 67 5.23 15.07 0.73
CA ILE A 67 4.76 14.91 -0.65
C ILE A 67 3.37 15.51 -0.81
N ILE A 68 3.04 15.85 -2.03
CA ILE A 68 1.70 16.27 -2.43
C ILE A 68 1.21 15.29 -3.49
N LEU A 69 0.05 14.72 -3.25
CA LEU A 69 -0.62 13.81 -4.19
C LEU A 69 -1.90 14.48 -4.68
N HIS A 70 -2.13 14.41 -5.98
CA HIS A 70 -3.36 14.92 -6.61
C HIS A 70 -4.28 13.76 -6.96
N ASP A 71 -5.58 14.05 -7.02
CA ASP A 71 -6.61 13.08 -7.38
C ASP A 71 -6.60 11.81 -6.51
N VAL A 72 -6.39 11.93 -5.19
CA VAL A 72 -6.36 10.78 -4.27
C VAL A 72 -7.77 10.46 -3.78
N PRO A 73 -8.23 9.19 -3.85
CA PRO A 73 -9.51 8.77 -3.30
C PRO A 73 -9.40 8.57 -1.78
N VAL A 74 -9.28 9.67 -1.02
CA VAL A 74 -9.01 9.66 0.43
C VAL A 74 -10.08 8.91 1.21
N GLU A 75 -11.33 8.98 0.76
CA GLU A 75 -12.47 8.31 1.39
C GLU A 75 -12.32 6.78 1.35
N GLU A 76 -11.64 6.25 0.34
CA GLU A 76 -11.36 4.82 0.18
C GLU A 76 -10.13 4.36 0.99
N LEU A 77 -9.42 5.28 1.64
CA LEU A 77 -8.19 5.04 2.40
C LEU A 77 -8.33 5.25 3.90
N GLN A 78 -9.52 5.32 4.45
CA GLN A 78 -9.71 5.75 5.84
C GLN A 78 -8.98 4.87 6.86
N SER A 79 -9.11 3.56 6.79
CA SER A 79 -8.42 2.61 7.68
C SER A 79 -6.88 2.73 7.57
N PHE A 80 -6.37 2.96 6.35
CA PHE A 80 -4.96 3.25 6.12
C PHE A 80 -4.54 4.57 6.80
N MET A 81 -5.32 5.64 6.61
CA MET A 81 -5.01 6.96 7.16
C MET A 81 -5.00 6.96 8.69
N GLU A 82 -5.82 6.12 9.33
CA GLU A 82 -5.76 5.91 10.77
C GLU A 82 -4.44 5.29 11.21
N VAL A 83 -3.96 4.25 10.51
CA VAL A 83 -2.67 3.63 10.79
C VAL A 83 -1.53 4.63 10.55
N TYR A 84 -1.61 5.42 9.47
CA TYR A 84 -0.64 6.47 9.17
C TYR A 84 -0.50 7.49 10.29
N ARG A 85 -1.63 7.95 10.86
CA ARG A 85 -1.63 8.85 12.03
C ARG A 85 -1.07 8.16 13.28
N LYS A 86 -1.44 6.89 13.53
CA LYS A 86 -0.96 6.13 14.71
C LYS A 86 0.56 6.04 14.75
N ILE A 87 1.22 5.87 13.61
CA ILE A 87 2.68 5.84 13.55
C ILE A 87 3.33 7.23 13.57
N GLY A 88 2.54 8.30 13.60
CA GLY A 88 2.99 9.69 13.72
C GLY A 88 3.01 10.47 12.42
N GLY A 89 2.55 9.90 11.32
CA GLY A 89 2.35 10.60 10.06
C GLY A 89 1.25 11.67 10.17
N GLN A 90 1.42 12.73 9.41
CA GLN A 90 0.46 13.84 9.34
C GLN A 90 0.01 14.05 7.91
N TYR A 91 -1.21 14.48 7.73
CA TYR A 91 -1.73 14.83 6.41
C TYR A 91 -2.83 15.88 6.50
N GLN A 92 -3.04 16.56 5.38
CA GLN A 92 -4.11 17.53 5.19
C GLN A 92 -4.76 17.28 3.83
N VAL A 93 -6.09 17.33 3.79
CA VAL A 93 -6.87 17.17 2.56
C VAL A 93 -7.40 18.55 2.16
N ASN A 94 -7.09 18.99 0.95
CA ASN A 94 -7.53 20.25 0.38
C ASN A 94 -8.15 19.98 -1.01
N GLY A 95 -9.48 19.88 -1.10
CA GLY A 95 -10.12 19.44 -2.34
C GLY A 95 -9.64 18.03 -2.74
N GLY A 96 -9.27 17.82 -4.01
CA GLY A 96 -8.71 16.55 -4.51
C GLY A 96 -7.20 16.37 -4.24
N THR A 97 -6.59 17.24 -3.42
CA THR A 97 -5.15 17.21 -3.12
C THR A 97 -4.91 16.71 -1.70
N LEU A 98 -3.98 15.78 -1.54
CA LEU A 98 -3.52 15.24 -0.27
C LEU A 98 -2.08 15.67 -0.01
N GLU A 99 -1.89 16.57 0.96
CA GLU A 99 -0.57 16.95 1.47
C GLU A 99 -0.18 16.01 2.60
N VAL A 100 0.98 15.38 2.49
CA VAL A 100 1.46 14.37 3.42
C VAL A 100 2.79 14.79 4.03
N ASN A 101 2.93 14.60 5.33
CA ASN A 101 4.18 14.82 6.06
C ASN A 101 4.53 13.56 6.85
N GLY A 102 5.54 12.83 6.37
CA GLY A 102 6.08 11.61 6.97
C GLY A 102 7.17 11.84 8.02
N LYS A 103 7.59 13.10 8.26
CA LYS A 103 8.75 13.41 9.12
C LYS A 103 8.71 12.78 10.49
N ASN A 104 7.53 12.66 11.08
CA ASN A 104 7.33 12.12 12.43
C ASN A 104 6.73 10.71 12.42
N ALA A 105 6.69 10.02 11.30
CA ALA A 105 6.18 8.66 11.16
C ALA A 105 7.22 7.62 11.67
N VAL A 106 7.56 7.72 12.95
CA VAL A 106 8.61 6.92 13.61
C VAL A 106 8.09 6.12 14.80
N ARG A 107 6.79 6.14 15.05
CA ARG A 107 6.18 5.42 16.17
C ARG A 107 5.85 3.98 15.77
N PRO A 108 5.98 3.02 16.70
CA PRO A 108 5.55 1.66 16.42
C PRO A 108 4.03 1.57 16.33
N ALA A 109 3.55 0.61 15.56
CA ALA A 109 2.15 0.19 15.56
C ALA A 109 1.97 -1.02 16.47
N VAL A 110 1.23 -0.91 17.56
CA VAL A 110 1.02 -2.01 18.52
C VAL A 110 0.48 -3.24 17.83
N LEU A 111 -0.58 -3.07 17.04
CA LEU A 111 -1.17 -4.11 16.19
C LEU A 111 -1.84 -3.46 14.98
N VAL A 112 -1.57 -4.00 13.81
CA VAL A 112 -2.32 -3.73 12.57
C VAL A 112 -2.77 -5.08 12.01
N GLU A 113 -4.05 -5.20 11.72
CA GLU A 113 -4.64 -6.40 11.13
C GLU A 113 -5.16 -6.07 9.74
N THR A 114 -4.82 -6.92 8.77
CA THR A 114 -5.42 -6.80 7.45
C THR A 114 -6.84 -7.37 7.49
N GLU A 115 -7.75 -6.67 6.83
CA GLU A 115 -9.16 -7.03 6.80
C GLU A 115 -9.75 -6.71 5.43
N ILE A 116 -10.90 -7.32 5.13
CA ILE A 116 -11.70 -6.94 3.96
C ILE A 116 -12.13 -5.47 4.08
N TYR A 117 -12.33 -4.83 2.94
CA TYR A 117 -12.77 -3.43 2.92
C TYR A 117 -14.07 -3.22 3.76
N PRO A 118 -14.13 -2.15 4.61
CA PRO A 118 -13.23 -1.00 4.70
C PRO A 118 -12.05 -1.16 5.69
N GLY A 119 -11.68 -2.37 6.08
CA GLY A 119 -10.53 -2.61 6.94
C GLY A 119 -9.19 -2.28 6.28
N PHE A 120 -8.08 -2.50 7.01
CA PHE A 120 -6.75 -2.19 6.50
C PHE A 120 -6.38 -3.12 5.33
N PRO A 121 -6.05 -2.56 4.15
CA PRO A 121 -5.86 -3.36 2.95
C PRO A 121 -4.57 -4.20 3.01
N THR A 122 -4.72 -5.50 2.71
CA THR A 122 -3.60 -6.45 2.65
C THR A 122 -2.50 -6.01 1.67
N ASP A 123 -2.83 -5.26 0.62
CA ASP A 123 -1.89 -4.77 -0.37
C ASP A 123 -0.95 -3.67 0.17
N LEU A 124 -1.29 -3.03 1.27
CA LEU A 124 -0.46 -2.04 1.95
C LEU A 124 0.29 -2.59 3.18
N GLN A 125 0.13 -3.89 3.45
CA GLN A 125 0.75 -4.58 4.59
C GLN A 125 2.27 -4.66 4.46
N ALA A 126 2.80 -5.14 3.33
CA ALA A 126 4.25 -5.28 3.12
C ALA A 126 4.97 -3.92 3.08
N PRO A 127 4.44 -2.86 2.40
CA PRO A 127 4.95 -1.50 2.50
C PRO A 127 4.97 -0.94 3.93
N LEU A 128 3.91 -1.16 4.72
CA LEU A 128 3.88 -0.79 6.14
C LEU A 128 4.98 -1.51 6.94
N MET A 129 5.16 -2.81 6.72
CA MET A 129 6.20 -3.59 7.40
C MET A 129 7.58 -2.98 7.17
N ALA A 130 7.87 -2.51 5.96
CA ALA A 130 9.11 -1.80 5.66
C ALA A 130 9.26 -0.54 6.51
N VAL A 131 8.25 0.35 6.54
CA VAL A 131 8.26 1.58 7.35
C VAL A 131 8.50 1.28 8.82
N LEU A 132 7.84 0.25 9.36
CA LEU A 132 7.95 -0.12 10.78
C LEU A 132 9.34 -0.62 11.18
N THR A 133 10.19 -1.04 10.24
CA THR A 133 11.60 -1.36 10.57
C THR A 133 12.38 -0.12 11.04
N GLY A 134 11.99 1.08 10.60
CA GLY A 134 12.57 2.35 11.03
C GLY A 134 11.91 2.96 12.28
N ALA A 135 10.81 2.40 12.77
CA ALA A 135 10.07 2.90 13.92
C ALA A 135 10.74 2.47 15.24
N GLN A 136 10.74 3.35 16.25
CA GLN A 136 11.37 3.04 17.56
C GLN A 136 10.43 2.18 18.42
N GLY A 137 10.70 0.87 18.50
CA GLY A 137 9.94 -0.06 19.33
C GLY A 137 9.43 -1.29 18.57
N GLN A 138 8.46 -1.99 19.17
CA GLN A 138 7.90 -3.21 18.62
C GLN A 138 6.55 -2.93 17.97
N SER A 139 6.38 -3.45 16.76
CA SER A 139 5.13 -3.44 16.01
C SER A 139 4.70 -4.86 15.68
N THR A 140 3.40 -5.06 15.54
CA THR A 140 2.82 -6.34 15.15
C THR A 140 1.91 -6.15 13.94
N ILE A 141 2.06 -6.98 12.94
CA ILE A 141 1.15 -7.07 11.80
C ILE A 141 0.56 -8.47 11.77
N ARG A 142 -0.77 -8.55 11.65
CA ARG A 142 -1.49 -9.82 11.42
C ARG A 142 -2.14 -9.79 10.05
N GLU A 143 -1.81 -10.77 9.22
CA GLU A 143 -2.36 -10.94 7.88
C GLU A 143 -3.52 -11.95 7.93
N ASN A 144 -4.75 -11.45 7.75
CA ASN A 144 -5.96 -12.25 7.85
C ASN A 144 -6.59 -12.59 6.49
N ILE A 145 -6.03 -12.06 5.39
CA ILE A 145 -6.61 -12.20 4.04
C ILE A 145 -5.91 -13.30 3.25
N PHE A 146 -4.57 -13.30 3.27
CA PHE A 146 -3.78 -14.25 2.48
C PHE A 146 -2.78 -15.04 3.31
N ASP A 147 -2.65 -16.32 3.00
CA ASP A 147 -1.62 -17.17 3.57
C ASP A 147 -0.23 -16.78 3.04
N ARG A 148 0.79 -16.93 3.91
CA ARG A 148 2.22 -16.82 3.57
C ARG A 148 2.63 -15.49 2.91
N ARG A 149 1.96 -14.38 3.22
CA ARG A 149 2.20 -13.08 2.58
C ARG A 149 3.38 -12.28 3.14
N PHE A 150 4.21 -12.85 3.99
CA PHE A 150 5.40 -12.21 4.57
C PHE A 150 6.71 -12.52 3.82
N GLY A 151 6.66 -12.83 2.53
CA GLY A 151 7.84 -13.15 1.71
C GLY A 151 8.91 -12.05 1.72
N SER A 152 8.50 -10.77 1.66
CA SER A 152 9.40 -9.61 1.71
C SER A 152 10.16 -9.48 3.05
N ALA A 153 9.63 -10.02 4.16
CA ALA A 153 10.31 -10.02 5.46
C ALA A 153 11.68 -10.70 5.39
N PHE A 154 11.78 -11.81 4.63
CA PHE A 154 13.05 -12.53 4.47
C PHE A 154 14.10 -11.70 3.74
N GLN A 155 13.67 -10.88 2.78
CA GLN A 155 14.57 -9.98 2.06
C GLN A 155 14.98 -8.79 2.94
N MET A 156 14.05 -8.20 3.69
CA MET A 156 14.36 -7.13 4.65
C MET A 156 15.32 -7.58 5.76
N LYS A 157 15.26 -8.85 6.19
CA LYS A 157 16.25 -9.42 7.12
C LYS A 157 17.67 -9.41 6.57
N LYS A 158 17.87 -9.59 5.26
CA LYS A 158 19.19 -9.43 4.63
C LYS A 158 19.70 -8.00 4.74
N MET A 159 18.80 -7.02 4.78
CA MET A 159 19.11 -5.61 5.03
C MET A 159 19.35 -5.29 6.51
N GLY A 160 19.25 -6.27 7.41
CA GLY A 160 19.44 -6.11 8.86
C GLY A 160 18.17 -5.85 9.66
N ALA A 161 16.98 -5.93 9.06
CA ALA A 161 15.72 -5.78 9.78
C ALA A 161 15.50 -6.91 10.80
N ASP A 162 14.99 -6.55 11.98
CA ASP A 162 14.61 -7.50 13.02
C ASP A 162 13.12 -7.81 12.93
N ILE A 163 12.79 -8.82 12.14
CA ILE A 163 11.43 -9.28 11.88
C ILE A 163 11.31 -10.75 12.23
N SER A 164 10.35 -11.11 13.06
CA SER A 164 9.99 -12.50 13.35
C SER A 164 8.64 -12.81 12.75
N VAL A 165 8.54 -13.87 11.93
CA VAL A 165 7.28 -14.30 11.30
C VAL A 165 6.88 -15.65 11.89
N SER A 166 5.63 -15.76 12.34
CA SER A 166 5.02 -16.98 12.84
C SER A 166 3.56 -17.07 12.39
N GLY A 167 3.23 -18.07 11.59
CA GLY A 167 1.89 -18.21 11.02
C GLY A 167 1.51 -16.98 10.19
N ASN A 168 0.37 -16.38 10.52
CA ASN A 168 -0.14 -15.17 9.89
C ASN A 168 0.29 -13.87 10.61
N GLN A 169 1.35 -13.91 11.42
CA GLN A 169 1.79 -12.76 12.19
C GLN A 169 3.26 -12.44 11.95
N ALA A 170 3.56 -11.16 11.83
CA ALA A 170 4.92 -10.61 11.83
C ALA A 170 5.11 -9.67 13.02
N ILE A 171 6.19 -9.87 13.77
CA ILE A 171 6.64 -8.98 14.83
C ILE A 171 7.88 -8.25 14.31
N ILE A 172 7.81 -6.92 14.27
CA ILE A 172 8.87 -6.04 13.79
C ILE A 172 9.44 -5.30 14.99
N ARG A 173 10.74 -5.48 15.27
CA ARG A 173 11.50 -4.71 16.26
C ARG A 173 12.31 -3.69 15.52
N GLY A 174 11.72 -2.50 15.38
CA GLY A 174 12.30 -1.41 14.61
C GLY A 174 13.39 -0.64 15.36
N GLY A 175 13.90 0.39 14.69
CA GLY A 175 14.95 1.27 15.22
C GLY A 175 16.36 0.85 14.86
N LYS A 176 16.55 -0.27 14.17
CA LYS A 176 17.84 -0.65 13.59
C LYS A 176 18.02 0.01 12.23
N THR A 177 19.23 0.50 11.96
CA THR A 177 19.58 1.01 10.63
C THR A 177 19.66 -0.13 9.63
N LEU A 178 18.90 -0.03 8.56
CA LEU A 178 19.00 -0.96 7.44
C LEU A 178 20.29 -0.71 6.65
N LYS A 179 20.84 -1.75 6.07
CA LYS A 179 22.03 -1.69 5.21
C LYS A 179 21.65 -2.05 3.79
N GLY A 180 22.16 -1.29 2.84
CA GLY A 180 22.03 -1.59 1.42
C GLY A 180 22.64 -2.95 1.09
N THR A 181 21.92 -3.74 0.29
CA THR A 181 22.36 -5.06 -0.16
C THR A 181 21.53 -5.50 -1.36
N GLN A 182 21.89 -6.65 -1.92
CA GLN A 182 21.08 -7.25 -2.99
C GLN A 182 19.88 -7.99 -2.42
N VAL A 183 18.69 -7.58 -2.85
CA VAL A 183 17.39 -8.18 -2.48
C VAL A 183 16.59 -8.53 -3.72
N GLN A 184 15.63 -9.44 -3.59
CA GLN A 184 14.84 -9.93 -4.72
C GLN A 184 13.35 -9.68 -4.48
N ALA A 185 12.70 -8.98 -5.39
CA ALA A 185 11.25 -8.91 -5.46
C ALA A 185 10.69 -10.25 -5.93
N GLY A 186 9.78 -10.83 -5.15
CA GLY A 186 9.09 -12.09 -5.48
C GLY A 186 7.63 -11.85 -5.93
N ASP A 187 7.10 -10.68 -5.64
CA ASP A 187 5.75 -10.26 -6.00
C ASP A 187 5.68 -8.73 -6.07
N LEU A 188 4.53 -8.21 -6.54
CA LEU A 188 4.29 -6.78 -6.74
C LEU A 188 4.44 -5.96 -5.45
N ARG A 189 3.73 -6.33 -4.40
CA ARG A 189 3.66 -5.54 -3.15
C ARG A 189 4.90 -5.73 -2.29
N GLY A 190 5.45 -6.94 -2.27
CA GLY A 190 6.74 -7.22 -1.66
C GLY A 190 7.85 -6.44 -2.33
N GLY A 191 7.85 -6.33 -3.66
CA GLY A 191 8.82 -5.53 -4.41
C GLY A 191 8.74 -4.03 -4.05
N ALA A 192 7.53 -3.45 -4.01
CA ALA A 192 7.34 -2.07 -3.57
C ALA A 192 7.83 -1.85 -2.13
N ALA A 193 7.59 -2.82 -1.23
CA ALA A 193 8.08 -2.76 0.14
C ALA A 193 9.62 -2.76 0.22
N LEU A 194 10.30 -3.48 -0.68
CA LEU A 194 11.77 -3.47 -0.74
C LEU A 194 12.31 -2.13 -1.24
N LEU A 195 11.64 -1.45 -2.18
CA LEU A 195 11.99 -0.08 -2.57
C LEU A 195 11.83 0.88 -1.38
N ILE A 196 10.74 0.77 -0.63
CA ILE A 196 10.52 1.58 0.58
C ILE A 196 11.59 1.31 1.65
N ALA A 197 11.98 0.05 1.86
CA ALA A 197 13.07 -0.30 2.77
C ALA A 197 14.41 0.29 2.29
N ALA A 198 14.66 0.30 0.98
CA ALA A 198 15.85 0.89 0.38
C ALA A 198 15.96 2.40 0.63
N LEU A 199 14.84 3.15 0.66
CA LEU A 199 14.84 4.58 1.01
C LEU A 199 15.36 4.88 2.44
N MET A 200 15.31 3.89 3.33
CA MET A 200 15.78 4.01 4.71
C MET A 200 17.17 3.39 4.94
N ALA A 201 17.68 2.66 3.97
CA ALA A 201 18.94 1.92 4.13
C ALA A 201 20.16 2.82 3.89
N GLU A 202 21.24 2.56 4.64
CA GLU A 202 22.53 3.14 4.36
C GLU A 202 23.26 2.34 3.28
N GLY A 203 23.85 3.05 2.32
CA GLY A 203 24.56 2.46 1.19
C GLY A 203 23.62 2.13 0.02
N GLU A 204 24.12 1.32 -0.91
CA GLU A 204 23.40 0.97 -2.13
C GLU A 204 22.56 -0.29 -1.95
N THR A 205 21.31 -0.25 -2.42
CA THR A 205 20.43 -1.42 -2.47
C THR A 205 20.12 -1.79 -3.91
N CYS A 206 20.44 -3.02 -4.29
CA CYS A 206 20.07 -3.58 -5.59
C CYS A 206 18.81 -4.44 -5.47
N VAL A 207 17.71 -4.00 -6.09
CA VAL A 207 16.45 -4.76 -6.11
C VAL A 207 16.31 -5.49 -7.44
N THR A 208 16.48 -6.82 -7.44
CA THR A 208 16.23 -7.66 -8.61
C THR A 208 14.74 -8.03 -8.72
N GLY A 209 14.29 -8.46 -9.90
CA GLY A 209 12.89 -8.80 -10.13
C GLY A 209 11.98 -7.59 -10.35
N ALA A 210 12.51 -6.47 -10.85
CA ALA A 210 11.78 -5.23 -11.09
C ALA A 210 10.52 -5.41 -11.97
N GLY A 211 10.47 -6.42 -12.82
CA GLY A 211 9.29 -6.77 -13.62
C GLY A 211 8.04 -7.09 -12.80
N PHE A 212 8.19 -7.54 -11.55
CA PHE A 212 7.03 -7.69 -10.66
C PHE A 212 6.47 -6.32 -10.23
N ILE A 213 7.35 -5.35 -10.00
CA ILE A 213 6.97 -4.01 -9.51
C ILE A 213 6.28 -3.21 -10.62
N SER A 214 6.80 -3.25 -11.83
CA SER A 214 6.27 -2.50 -12.98
C SER A 214 4.87 -2.94 -13.42
N ARG A 215 4.36 -4.08 -12.95
CA ARG A 215 3.00 -4.55 -13.23
C ARG A 215 1.90 -3.69 -12.60
N GLY A 216 2.19 -2.95 -11.53
CA GLY A 216 1.19 -2.14 -10.83
C GLY A 216 1.70 -0.76 -10.38
N TYR A 217 2.95 -0.42 -10.72
CA TYR A 217 3.50 0.90 -10.42
C TYR A 217 4.18 1.45 -11.67
N GLU A 218 3.49 2.35 -12.34
CA GLU A 218 4.03 3.03 -13.51
C GLU A 218 5.14 4.00 -13.08
N HIS A 219 6.32 3.86 -13.69
CA HIS A 219 7.47 4.76 -13.50
C HIS A 219 7.87 5.04 -12.04
N ILE A 220 7.61 4.11 -11.11
CA ILE A 220 7.85 4.30 -9.66
C ILE A 220 9.28 4.80 -9.37
N LEU A 221 10.28 4.33 -10.10
CA LEU A 221 11.68 4.74 -9.88
C LEU A 221 11.93 6.20 -10.25
N SER A 222 11.31 6.72 -11.30
CA SER A 222 11.45 8.12 -11.68
C SER A 222 10.75 9.06 -10.67
N LEU A 223 9.63 8.62 -10.11
CA LEU A 223 8.90 9.38 -9.10
C LEU A 223 9.63 9.41 -7.74
N ILE A 224 10.36 8.35 -7.39
CA ILE A 224 11.20 8.29 -6.19
C ILE A 224 12.45 9.17 -6.34
N HIS A 225 13.04 9.27 -7.53
CA HIS A 225 14.17 10.16 -7.80
C HIS A 225 13.85 11.65 -7.65
N ILE A 226 12.61 12.07 -7.87
CA ILE A 226 12.16 13.46 -7.67
C ILE A 226 12.10 13.83 -6.17
N SER A 227 12.12 12.86 -5.27
CA SER A 227 12.07 13.06 -3.83
C SER A 227 13.45 13.12 -3.13
N GLU A 228 14.56 13.07 -3.87
CA GLU A 228 15.88 13.27 -3.26
C GLU A 228 15.98 14.69 -2.70
N PRO A 229 16.31 14.86 -1.39
CA PRO A 229 16.55 16.19 -0.85
C PRO A 229 17.77 16.77 -1.58
N THR A 230 17.58 17.90 -2.21
CA THR A 230 18.71 18.75 -2.63
C THR A 230 19.61 18.99 -1.43
N ARG A 231 20.85 18.49 -1.52
CA ARG A 231 21.90 18.69 -0.52
C ARG A 231 22.26 20.14 -0.41
#